data_e37d7fff6a7be024fbbd5e3fceb9386b
#
_entry.id   e37d7fff6a7be024fbbd5e3fceb9386b
#
_cell.length_a   1.000
_cell.length_b   1.000
_cell.length_c   1.000
_cell.angle_alpha   90.00
_cell.angle_beta   90.00
_cell.angle_gamma   90.00
#
_symmetry.space_group_name_H-M   'P 1'
#
loop_
_entity.id
_entity.type
_entity.pdbx_description
1 polymer ?
#
loop_
_entity_poly.entity_id
_entity_poly.type
_entity_poly.pdbx_seq_one_letter_code
_entity_poly.pdbx_strand_id
1 'polypeptide(L)'
;HMKGKQGDNHTVMVTLNSFYTTPLRQPKLDVDISTFTPVGRMAEDTFLLWVNVDSGITNVDEFVAAARAAGSDWLMAGTGKGQEDQLLTTFLNKAYDLKIKYVPFKGGGRVAKELAVNHCTPRVNHPPEQLGFYNAGITRAIVTFTPTWLPLTPDAATFKELGKYYVYFMLHSVVGALGMTDVSAADEGAGR
;
A
#
# COMPACT_ATOMS: atom_id res chain seq x y z
N HIS A 1 11.54 -19.08 10.72
CA HIS A 1 12.99 -18.92 10.77
C HIS A 1 13.41 -18.02 11.93
N MET A 2 12.95 -16.80 12.00
CA MET A 2 13.32 -15.81 13.05
C MET A 2 13.10 -16.32 14.49
N LYS A 3 12.00 -17.05 14.76
CA LYS A 3 11.76 -17.67 16.10
C LYS A 3 12.91 -18.56 16.59
N GLY A 4 13.64 -19.19 15.67
CA GLY A 4 14.80 -20.04 16.00
C GLY A 4 16.15 -19.30 16.07
N LYS A 5 16.13 -17.98 16.03
CA LYS A 5 17.29 -17.10 16.00
C LYS A 5 17.41 -16.21 17.24
N GLN A 6 16.79 -16.63 18.36
CA GLN A 6 16.83 -15.87 19.60
C GLN A 6 18.28 -15.62 20.04
N GLY A 7 18.61 -14.36 20.35
CA GLY A 7 19.94 -13.92 20.75
C GLY A 7 20.97 -13.80 19.62
N ASP A 8 20.55 -14.05 18.37
CA ASP A 8 21.46 -13.88 17.20
C ASP A 8 21.48 -12.39 16.77
N ASN A 9 22.62 -11.74 17.00
CA ASN A 9 22.84 -10.33 16.68
C ASN A 9 23.10 -10.07 15.18
N HIS A 10 23.17 -11.11 14.35
CA HIS A 10 23.48 -11.00 12.92
C HIS A 10 22.31 -11.42 12.02
N THR A 11 21.15 -11.76 12.60
CA THR A 11 19.96 -12.11 11.82
C THR A 11 18.92 -11.01 11.93
N VAL A 12 18.68 -10.33 10.81
CA VAL A 12 17.66 -9.28 10.68
C VAL A 12 16.64 -9.66 9.61
N MET A 13 15.46 -9.06 9.68
CA MET A 13 14.38 -9.25 8.72
C MET A 13 13.86 -7.89 8.25
N VAL A 14 13.78 -7.69 6.94
CA VAL A 14 13.07 -6.54 6.37
C VAL A 14 11.57 -6.82 6.43
N THR A 15 10.81 -5.86 6.91
CA THR A 15 9.37 -5.97 7.13
C THR A 15 8.59 -4.90 6.38
N LEU A 16 7.32 -5.20 6.13
CA LEU A 16 6.31 -4.29 5.61
C LEU A 16 5.14 -4.22 6.60
N ASN A 17 4.12 -3.38 6.31
CA ASN A 17 2.93 -3.30 7.16
C ASN A 17 2.26 -4.65 7.40
N SER A 18 2.35 -5.57 6.45
CA SER A 18 1.86 -6.95 6.59
C SER A 18 2.50 -7.71 7.76
N PHE A 19 3.69 -7.32 8.24
CA PHE A 19 4.28 -7.84 9.47
C PHE A 19 3.38 -7.58 10.69
N TYR A 20 2.75 -6.43 10.74
CA TYR A 20 1.83 -6.04 11.82
C TYR A 20 0.41 -6.54 11.60
N THR A 21 -0.07 -6.50 10.36
CA THR A 21 -1.48 -6.78 10.04
C THR A 21 -1.77 -8.28 9.87
N THR A 22 -0.80 -9.08 9.43
CA THR A 22 -1.00 -10.51 9.19
C THR A 22 -1.27 -11.30 10.48
N PRO A 23 -0.56 -11.11 11.59
CA PRO A 23 -0.88 -11.79 12.84
C PRO A 23 -2.29 -11.48 13.35
N LEU A 24 -2.74 -10.24 13.21
CA LEU A 24 -4.10 -9.84 13.62
C LEU A 24 -5.18 -10.57 12.81
N ARG A 25 -4.92 -10.81 11.53
CA ARG A 25 -5.84 -11.48 10.62
C ARG A 25 -5.76 -13.00 10.66
N GLN A 26 -4.61 -13.54 11.02
CA GLN A 26 -4.31 -14.96 11.05
C GLN A 26 -3.75 -15.37 12.43
N PRO A 27 -4.58 -15.41 13.49
CA PRO A 27 -4.10 -15.72 14.84
C PRO A 27 -3.41 -17.09 14.95
N LYS A 28 -3.73 -18.02 14.03
CA LYS A 28 -3.09 -19.36 13.98
C LYS A 28 -1.59 -19.31 13.67
N LEU A 29 -1.06 -18.20 13.17
CA LEU A 29 0.39 -18.04 12.95
C LEU A 29 1.15 -17.98 14.27
N ASP A 30 0.47 -17.68 15.37
CA ASP A 30 1.07 -17.62 16.71
C ASP A 30 2.38 -16.81 16.70
N VAL A 31 2.31 -15.60 16.17
CA VAL A 31 3.43 -14.65 16.11
C VAL A 31 3.14 -13.47 17.00
N ASP A 32 3.88 -13.34 18.07
CA ASP A 32 3.90 -12.13 18.88
C ASP A 32 4.97 -11.18 18.33
N ILE A 33 4.53 -10.11 17.69
CA ILE A 33 5.41 -9.12 17.07
C ILE A 33 6.23 -8.32 18.09
N SER A 34 5.78 -8.24 19.36
CA SER A 34 6.49 -7.56 20.44
C SER A 34 7.79 -8.28 20.83
N THR A 35 7.95 -9.53 20.40
CA THR A 35 9.16 -10.33 20.67
C THR A 35 10.31 -10.03 19.72
N PHE A 36 10.12 -9.24 18.69
CA PHE A 36 11.20 -8.85 17.78
C PHE A 36 11.85 -7.55 18.24
N THR A 37 13.17 -7.45 18.07
CA THR A 37 13.92 -6.24 18.39
C THR A 37 13.78 -5.23 17.26
N PRO A 38 13.22 -4.02 17.46
CA PRO A 38 13.15 -3.00 16.43
C PRO A 38 14.57 -2.44 16.17
N VAL A 39 14.99 -2.44 14.92
CA VAL A 39 16.29 -1.88 14.49
C VAL A 39 16.09 -0.49 13.90
N GLY A 40 15.23 -0.35 12.91
CA GLY A 40 14.98 0.94 12.30
C GLY A 40 13.97 0.93 11.17
N ARG A 41 13.51 2.13 10.80
CA ARG A 41 12.69 2.36 9.62
C ARG A 41 13.60 2.78 8.46
N MET A 42 13.57 2.02 7.37
CA MET A 42 14.39 2.27 6.18
C MET A 42 13.74 3.28 5.24
N ALA A 43 12.42 3.12 5.01
CA ALA A 43 11.68 3.95 4.07
C ALA A 43 10.20 4.00 4.41
N GLU A 44 9.55 5.06 3.95
CA GLU A 44 8.10 5.17 3.82
C GLU A 44 7.76 5.17 2.34
N ASP A 45 6.88 4.27 1.92
CA ASP A 45 6.31 4.30 0.59
C ASP A 45 4.85 4.78 0.65
N THR A 46 4.37 5.34 -0.44
CA THR A 46 3.05 5.96 -0.51
C THR A 46 2.13 5.22 -1.45
N PHE A 47 0.83 5.41 -1.27
CA PHE A 47 -0.18 4.88 -2.18
C PHE A 47 -0.94 6.00 -2.87
N LEU A 48 -1.34 5.72 -4.12
CA LEU A 48 -2.23 6.56 -4.88
C LEU A 48 -3.33 5.72 -5.51
N LEU A 49 -4.46 6.36 -5.77
CA LEU A 49 -5.52 5.79 -6.59
C LEU A 49 -5.27 6.18 -8.05
N TRP A 50 -5.06 5.18 -8.87
CA TRP A 50 -4.76 5.32 -10.28
C TRP A 50 -5.92 4.89 -11.16
N VAL A 51 -6.11 5.60 -12.25
CA VAL A 51 -7.07 5.28 -13.31
C VAL A 51 -6.36 5.25 -14.67
N ASN A 52 -6.91 4.50 -15.60
CA ASN A 52 -6.52 4.63 -17.02
C ASN A 52 -7.09 5.93 -17.58
N VAL A 53 -6.31 6.66 -18.37
CA VAL A 53 -6.72 7.95 -18.96
C VAL A 53 -7.96 7.79 -19.86
N ASP A 54 -8.03 6.67 -20.59
CA ASP A 54 -9.16 6.38 -21.49
C ASP A 54 -10.48 6.08 -20.75
N SER A 55 -10.43 5.89 -19.41
CA SER A 55 -11.65 5.76 -18.59
C SER A 55 -12.46 7.07 -18.51
N GLY A 56 -11.86 8.19 -18.87
CA GLY A 56 -12.45 9.52 -18.73
C GLY A 56 -12.52 10.05 -17.29
N ILE A 57 -12.12 9.22 -16.29
CA ILE A 57 -12.14 9.62 -14.87
C ILE A 57 -10.95 10.52 -14.59
N THR A 58 -11.22 11.70 -14.04
CA THR A 58 -10.18 12.71 -13.75
C THR A 58 -10.04 13.04 -12.27
N ASN A 59 -11.02 12.70 -11.44
CA ASN A 59 -11.08 13.04 -10.02
C ASN A 59 -11.84 11.97 -9.23
N VAL A 60 -11.86 12.13 -7.90
CA VAL A 60 -12.48 11.16 -6.98
C VAL A 60 -14.00 11.13 -7.10
N ASP A 61 -14.65 12.28 -7.38
CA ASP A 61 -16.12 12.33 -7.49
C ASP A 61 -16.59 11.53 -8.71
N GLU A 62 -15.92 11.66 -9.84
CA GLU A 62 -16.18 10.87 -11.04
C GLU A 62 -15.91 9.37 -10.81
N PHE A 63 -14.81 9.04 -10.10
CA PHE A 63 -14.53 7.66 -9.68
C PHE A 63 -15.65 7.09 -8.83
N VAL A 64 -16.12 7.84 -7.82
CA VAL A 64 -17.20 7.43 -6.92
C VAL A 64 -18.51 7.24 -7.69
N ALA A 65 -18.83 8.15 -8.61
CA ALA A 65 -20.02 8.05 -9.44
C ALA A 65 -19.99 6.81 -10.33
N ALA A 66 -18.87 6.54 -11.00
CA ALA A 66 -18.68 5.36 -11.84
C ALA A 66 -18.74 4.06 -11.02
N ALA A 67 -18.08 4.02 -9.86
CA ALA A 67 -18.08 2.85 -8.97
C ALA A 67 -19.49 2.54 -8.42
N ARG A 68 -20.28 3.57 -8.09
CA ARG A 68 -21.69 3.41 -7.69
C ARG A 68 -22.56 2.87 -8.81
N ALA A 69 -22.40 3.39 -10.01
CA ALA A 69 -23.16 2.94 -11.18
C ALA A 69 -22.91 1.47 -11.50
N ALA A 70 -21.66 1.02 -11.40
CA ALA A 70 -21.28 -0.37 -11.65
C ALA A 70 -21.57 -1.30 -10.45
N GLY A 71 -21.68 -0.76 -9.24
CA GLY A 71 -21.97 -1.52 -8.03
C GLY A 71 -20.98 -2.66 -7.78
N SER A 72 -21.48 -3.89 -7.63
CA SER A 72 -20.63 -5.06 -7.36
C SER A 72 -19.82 -5.56 -8.58
N ASP A 73 -20.05 -5.01 -9.75
CA ASP A 73 -19.28 -5.36 -10.96
C ASP A 73 -18.02 -4.50 -11.10
N TRP A 74 -17.89 -3.46 -10.26
CA TRP A 74 -16.67 -2.68 -10.18
C TRP A 74 -15.56 -3.47 -9.50
N LEU A 75 -14.49 -3.70 -10.23
CA LEU A 75 -13.33 -4.45 -9.73
C LEU A 75 -12.18 -3.49 -9.43
N MET A 76 -11.53 -3.69 -8.30
CA MET A 76 -10.26 -3.03 -7.97
C MET A 76 -9.19 -4.09 -7.81
N ALA A 77 -8.15 -4.00 -8.61
CA ALA A 77 -7.02 -4.91 -8.50
C ALA A 77 -5.94 -4.33 -7.58
N GLY A 78 -5.21 -5.23 -6.95
CA GLY A 78 -4.05 -4.90 -6.14
C GLY A 78 -3.23 -6.15 -5.84
N THR A 79 -2.20 -6.02 -5.01
CA THR A 79 -1.32 -7.12 -4.63
C THR A 79 -1.91 -7.92 -3.48
N GLY A 80 -1.80 -9.21 -3.53
CA GLY A 80 -2.11 -10.13 -2.43
C GLY A 80 -3.46 -9.95 -1.73
N LYS A 81 -3.97 -11.02 -1.16
CA LYS A 81 -5.19 -10.95 -0.35
C LYS A 81 -4.87 -10.47 1.07
N GLY A 82 -5.57 -9.43 1.53
CA GLY A 82 -5.43 -8.85 2.87
C GLY A 82 -4.17 -8.02 3.06
N GLN A 83 -3.54 -7.60 1.97
CA GLN A 83 -2.46 -6.63 1.96
C GLN A 83 -3.02 -5.20 1.85
N GLU A 84 -2.13 -4.24 1.76
CA GLU A 84 -2.37 -2.81 1.84
C GLU A 84 -3.42 -2.34 0.82
N ASP A 85 -3.30 -2.77 -0.42
CA ASP A 85 -4.22 -2.40 -1.51
C ASP A 85 -5.67 -2.81 -1.18
N GLN A 86 -5.86 -3.99 -0.57
CA GLN A 86 -7.18 -4.43 -0.13
C GLN A 86 -7.70 -3.60 1.06
N LEU A 87 -6.82 -3.21 1.98
CA LEU A 87 -7.20 -2.33 3.10
C LEU A 87 -7.67 -0.97 2.57
N LEU A 88 -6.94 -0.39 1.61
CA LEU A 88 -7.29 0.87 0.99
C LEU A 88 -8.59 0.76 0.15
N THR A 89 -8.79 -0.36 -0.56
CA THR A 89 -10.08 -0.64 -1.23
C THR A 89 -11.23 -0.70 -0.21
N THR A 90 -11.01 -1.33 0.94
CA THR A 90 -12.01 -1.40 2.01
C THR A 90 -12.29 -0.01 2.60
N PHE A 91 -11.26 0.82 2.74
CA PHE A 91 -11.45 2.21 3.14
C PHE A 91 -12.32 2.97 2.14
N LEU A 92 -12.03 2.89 0.84
CA LEU A 92 -12.83 3.55 -0.21
C LEU A 92 -14.30 3.09 -0.15
N ASN A 93 -14.54 1.79 0.00
CA ASN A 93 -15.89 1.25 0.16
C ASN A 93 -16.63 1.87 1.35
N LYS A 94 -15.97 1.99 2.51
CA LYS A 94 -16.56 2.59 3.71
C LYS A 94 -16.73 4.10 3.61
N ALA A 95 -15.74 4.80 3.06
CA ALA A 95 -15.72 6.26 3.00
C ALA A 95 -16.79 6.84 2.07
N TYR A 96 -17.14 6.08 1.02
CA TYR A 96 -18.04 6.52 -0.05
C TYR A 96 -19.28 5.63 -0.24
N ASP A 97 -19.49 4.65 0.65
CA ASP A 97 -20.58 3.65 0.57
C ASP A 97 -20.61 2.95 -0.81
N LEU A 98 -19.48 2.32 -1.16
CA LEU A 98 -19.29 1.61 -2.42
C LEU A 98 -19.31 0.08 -2.22
N LYS A 99 -19.46 -0.67 -3.31
CA LYS A 99 -19.47 -2.14 -3.33
C LYS A 99 -18.38 -2.71 -4.26
N ILE A 100 -17.22 -2.06 -4.26
CA ILE A 100 -16.05 -2.46 -5.07
C ILE A 100 -15.57 -3.84 -4.63
N LYS A 101 -15.41 -4.76 -5.57
CA LYS A 101 -14.78 -6.06 -5.34
C LYS A 101 -13.28 -5.98 -5.55
N TYR A 102 -12.53 -6.53 -4.61
CA TYR A 102 -11.07 -6.59 -4.70
C TYR A 102 -10.61 -7.86 -5.42
N VAL A 103 -9.69 -7.71 -6.38
CA VAL A 103 -9.08 -8.81 -7.14
C VAL A 103 -7.56 -8.82 -6.89
N PRO A 104 -7.02 -9.84 -6.19
CA PRO A 104 -5.59 -9.92 -5.91
C PRO A 104 -4.78 -10.44 -7.10
N PHE A 105 -3.66 -9.80 -7.41
CA PHE A 105 -2.65 -10.22 -8.38
C PHE A 105 -1.32 -10.51 -7.69
N LYS A 106 -0.43 -11.22 -8.37
CA LYS A 106 0.93 -11.48 -7.89
C LYS A 106 1.86 -10.33 -8.32
N GLY A 107 2.15 -9.42 -7.38
CA GLY A 107 3.10 -8.32 -7.54
C GLY A 107 2.52 -7.07 -8.23
N GLY A 108 3.00 -5.90 -7.80
CA GLY A 108 2.48 -4.59 -8.21
C GLY A 108 2.77 -4.25 -9.67
N GLY A 109 3.89 -4.69 -10.23
CA GLY A 109 4.18 -4.48 -11.65
C GLY A 109 3.17 -5.18 -12.57
N ARG A 110 2.57 -6.31 -12.15
CA ARG A 110 1.46 -6.93 -12.89
C ARG A 110 0.18 -6.11 -12.72
N VAL A 111 -0.08 -5.62 -11.53
CA VAL A 111 -1.21 -4.71 -11.26
C VAL A 111 -1.12 -3.47 -12.16
N ALA A 112 0.07 -2.88 -12.29
CA ALA A 112 0.31 -1.71 -13.13
C ALA A 112 0.02 -1.99 -14.62
N LYS A 113 0.51 -3.12 -15.16
CA LYS A 113 0.25 -3.54 -16.54
C LYS A 113 -1.24 -3.75 -16.82
N GLU A 114 -1.94 -4.40 -15.91
CA GLU A 114 -3.39 -4.63 -16.05
C GLU A 114 -4.17 -3.31 -16.09
N LEU A 115 -3.73 -2.28 -15.36
CA LEU A 115 -4.33 -0.95 -15.47
C LEU A 115 -4.06 -0.32 -16.84
N ALA A 116 -2.84 -0.45 -17.35
CA ALA A 116 -2.44 0.15 -18.61
C ALA A 116 -3.18 -0.46 -19.82
N VAL A 117 -3.50 -1.76 -19.79
CA VAL A 117 -4.14 -2.47 -20.89
C VAL A 117 -5.66 -2.64 -20.72
N ASN A 118 -6.16 -2.53 -19.52
CA ASN A 118 -7.57 -2.81 -19.20
C ASN A 118 -8.28 -1.50 -18.82
N HIS A 119 -8.94 -0.89 -19.77
CA HIS A 119 -9.46 0.49 -19.74
C HIS A 119 -10.43 0.83 -18.61
N CYS A 120 -10.89 -0.13 -17.82
CA CYS A 120 -12.06 0.08 -16.95
C CYS A 120 -11.85 -0.22 -15.46
N THR A 121 -10.64 -0.52 -14.99
CA THR A 121 -10.46 -0.96 -13.59
C THR A 121 -9.44 -0.09 -12.85
N PRO A 122 -9.88 0.87 -12.02
CA PRO A 122 -9.01 1.65 -11.15
C PRO A 122 -8.22 0.79 -10.18
N ARG A 123 -7.09 1.31 -9.71
CA ARG A 123 -6.17 0.58 -8.85
C ARG A 123 -5.55 1.45 -7.78
N VAL A 124 -5.32 0.88 -6.62
CA VAL A 124 -4.39 1.44 -5.64
C VAL A 124 -3.02 0.82 -5.89
N ASN A 125 -1.98 1.63 -6.01
CA ASN A 125 -0.62 1.17 -6.24
C ASN A 125 0.41 2.23 -5.82
N HIS A 126 1.68 1.81 -5.71
CA HIS A 126 2.81 2.68 -5.42
C HIS A 126 3.27 3.47 -6.65
N PRO A 127 3.79 4.69 -6.47
CA PRO A 127 4.31 5.49 -7.57
C PRO A 127 5.37 4.78 -8.43
N PRO A 128 6.40 4.13 -7.89
CA PRO A 128 7.44 3.51 -8.69
C PRO A 128 6.93 2.49 -9.72
N GLU A 129 5.85 1.79 -9.40
CA GLU A 129 5.28 0.78 -10.28
C GLU A 129 4.43 1.38 -11.41
N GLN A 130 3.89 2.58 -11.21
CA GLN A 130 3.02 3.29 -12.16
C GLN A 130 3.71 4.41 -12.93
N LEU A 131 4.87 4.88 -12.48
CA LEU A 131 5.52 6.07 -13.01
C LEU A 131 5.79 5.99 -14.52
N GLY A 132 6.20 4.83 -15.02
CA GLY A 132 6.41 4.63 -16.46
C GLY A 132 5.14 4.83 -17.29
N PHE A 133 4.01 4.32 -16.81
CA PHE A 133 2.71 4.48 -17.49
C PHE A 133 2.13 5.90 -17.31
N TYR A 134 2.37 6.52 -16.15
CA TYR A 134 2.00 7.90 -15.89
C TYR A 134 2.75 8.86 -16.81
N ASN A 135 4.07 8.73 -16.92
CA ASN A 135 4.90 9.55 -17.81
C ASN A 135 4.57 9.34 -19.29
N ALA A 136 4.09 8.16 -19.65
CA ALA A 136 3.60 7.86 -21.00
C ALA A 136 2.17 8.38 -21.27
N GLY A 137 1.51 9.01 -20.28
CA GLY A 137 0.15 9.52 -20.43
C GLY A 137 -0.93 8.43 -20.49
N ILE A 138 -0.63 7.20 -20.07
CA ILE A 138 -1.54 6.04 -20.12
C ILE A 138 -2.38 5.98 -18.83
N THR A 139 -1.79 6.34 -17.69
CA THR A 139 -2.48 6.34 -16.40
C THR A 139 -2.43 7.70 -15.74
N ARG A 140 -3.37 7.96 -14.85
CA ARG A 140 -3.50 9.18 -14.06
C ARG A 140 -3.67 8.83 -12.58
N ALA A 141 -2.98 9.56 -11.71
CA ALA A 141 -3.27 9.56 -10.28
C ALA A 141 -4.39 10.57 -10.00
N ILE A 142 -5.42 10.19 -9.27
CA ILE A 142 -6.54 11.07 -8.94
C ILE A 142 -6.60 11.47 -7.47
N VAL A 143 -5.99 10.68 -6.58
CA VAL A 143 -5.86 11.02 -5.17
C VAL A 143 -4.66 10.29 -4.56
N THR A 144 -4.01 10.95 -3.61
CA THR A 144 -2.92 10.39 -2.80
C THR A 144 -3.37 10.13 -1.37
N PHE A 145 -2.82 9.08 -0.76
CA PHE A 145 -3.01 8.73 0.66
C PHE A 145 -1.98 9.40 1.57
N THR A 146 -1.37 10.50 1.14
CA THR A 146 -0.41 11.30 1.89
C THR A 146 -1.07 12.53 2.52
N PRO A 147 -0.47 13.10 3.59
CA PRO A 147 -1.02 14.30 4.22
C PRO A 147 -0.86 15.57 3.36
N THR A 148 0.08 15.53 2.41
CA THR A 148 0.43 16.63 1.50
C THR A 148 0.58 16.12 0.07
N TRP A 149 0.59 17.02 -0.88
CA TRP A 149 0.83 16.69 -2.30
C TRP A 149 2.16 16.02 -2.51
N LEU A 150 2.20 15.17 -3.52
CA LEU A 150 3.44 14.56 -3.98
C LEU A 150 3.95 15.34 -5.20
N PRO A 151 5.22 15.82 -5.18
CA PRO A 151 5.80 16.52 -6.33
C PRO A 151 5.76 15.69 -7.62
N LEU A 152 5.75 14.36 -7.49
CA LEU A 152 5.72 13.41 -8.58
C LEU A 152 4.36 13.36 -9.31
N THR A 153 3.27 13.67 -8.60
CA THR A 153 1.90 13.66 -9.11
C THR A 153 1.14 14.89 -8.61
N PRO A 154 1.52 16.11 -9.07
CA PRO A 154 1.03 17.36 -8.51
C PRO A 154 -0.48 17.57 -8.71
N ASP A 155 -1.07 16.90 -9.69
CA ASP A 155 -2.52 16.98 -9.99
C ASP A 155 -3.37 16.05 -9.12
N ALA A 156 -2.75 15.13 -8.36
CA ALA A 156 -3.47 14.23 -7.48
C ALA A 156 -3.83 14.93 -6.16
N ALA A 157 -5.13 15.09 -5.88
CA ALA A 157 -5.61 15.65 -4.63
C ALA A 157 -5.19 14.79 -3.43
N THR A 158 -5.20 15.34 -2.23
CA THR A 158 -5.12 14.58 -0.98
C THR A 158 -6.51 14.25 -0.46
N PHE A 159 -6.67 13.16 0.30
CA PHE A 159 -7.96 12.88 0.97
C PHE A 159 -8.35 13.97 1.98
N LYS A 160 -7.36 14.69 2.53
CA LYS A 160 -7.60 15.82 3.42
C LYS A 160 -8.36 16.96 2.71
N GLU A 161 -7.95 17.30 1.48
CA GLU A 161 -8.62 18.32 0.66
C GLU A 161 -10.05 17.91 0.28
N LEU A 162 -10.31 16.61 0.18
CA LEU A 162 -11.64 16.06 -0.07
C LEU A 162 -12.50 15.92 1.21
N GLY A 163 -12.07 16.54 2.33
CA GLY A 163 -12.78 16.49 3.60
C GLY A 163 -12.75 15.13 4.30
N LYS A 164 -11.87 14.26 3.88
CA LYS A 164 -11.69 12.93 4.49
C LYS A 164 -10.25 12.76 4.96
N TYR A 165 -10.04 12.83 6.26
CA TYR A 165 -8.70 12.64 6.82
C TYR A 165 -8.34 11.15 6.84
N TYR A 166 -7.62 10.70 5.81
CA TYR A 166 -7.06 9.36 5.74
C TYR A 166 -5.66 9.40 5.15
N VAL A 167 -4.70 9.01 5.97
CA VAL A 167 -3.28 8.94 5.61
C VAL A 167 -2.81 7.51 5.78
N TYR A 168 -2.12 6.98 4.80
CA TYR A 168 -1.61 5.63 4.83
C TYR A 168 -0.25 5.52 4.13
N PHE A 169 0.72 4.98 4.85
CA PHE A 169 2.06 4.69 4.34
C PHE A 169 2.36 3.19 4.45
N MET A 170 3.14 2.67 3.54
CA MET A 170 3.82 1.39 3.72
C MET A 170 5.17 1.66 4.37
N LEU A 171 5.36 1.11 5.56
CA LEU A 171 6.60 1.25 6.31
C LEU A 171 7.52 0.08 5.96
N HIS A 172 8.67 0.39 5.40
CA HIS A 172 9.76 -0.55 5.23
C HIS A 172 10.66 -0.46 6.45
N SER A 173 10.69 -1.50 7.27
CA SER A 173 11.42 -1.51 8.53
C SER A 173 12.32 -2.73 8.63
N VAL A 174 13.32 -2.64 9.49
CA VAL A 174 14.18 -3.77 9.86
C VAL A 174 13.90 -4.13 11.32
N VAL A 175 13.74 -5.41 11.56
CA VAL A 175 13.64 -5.99 12.90
C VAL A 175 14.68 -7.09 13.06
N GLY A 176 15.26 -7.16 14.25
CA GLY A 176 16.13 -8.24 14.65
C GLY A 176 15.39 -9.37 15.35
N ALA A 177 16.08 -10.47 15.60
CA ALA A 177 15.56 -11.57 16.39
C ALA A 177 15.31 -11.14 17.84
N LEU A 178 14.43 -11.88 18.54
CA LEU A 178 14.20 -11.68 19.97
C LEU A 178 15.53 -11.77 20.74
N GLY A 179 15.78 -10.77 21.59
CA GLY A 179 16.96 -10.73 22.46
C GLY A 179 18.25 -10.28 21.75
N MET A 180 18.14 -9.68 20.55
CA MET A 180 19.24 -8.90 19.97
C MET A 180 19.61 -7.77 20.95
N THR A 181 20.89 -7.54 21.20
CA THR A 181 21.34 -6.51 22.13
C THR A 181 21.14 -5.11 21.55
N ASP A 182 20.91 -4.11 22.40
CA ASP A 182 20.73 -2.72 22.00
C ASP A 182 21.90 -2.16 21.19
N VAL A 183 23.12 -2.62 21.48
CA VAL A 183 24.34 -2.20 20.76
C VAL A 183 24.28 -2.68 19.30
N SER A 184 23.93 -3.95 19.08
CA SER A 184 23.81 -4.49 17.72
C SER A 184 22.66 -3.81 16.95
N ALA A 185 21.54 -3.56 17.61
CA ALA A 185 20.42 -2.86 17.00
C ALA A 185 20.78 -1.41 16.63
N ALA A 186 21.57 -0.73 17.45
CA ALA A 186 22.07 0.62 17.18
C ALA A 186 23.07 0.64 16.00
N ASP A 187 23.96 -0.32 15.92
CA ASP A 187 24.95 -0.43 14.84
C ASP A 187 24.29 -0.68 13.48
N GLU A 188 23.28 -1.57 13.44
CA GLU A 188 22.54 -1.85 12.20
C GLU A 188 21.67 -0.65 11.75
N GLY A 189 21.22 0.19 12.69
CA GLY A 189 20.45 1.40 12.40
C GLY A 189 21.29 2.62 12.03
N ALA A 190 22.60 2.63 12.35
CA ALA A 190 23.49 3.79 12.13
C ALA A 190 24.08 3.89 10.71
N GLY A 191 23.85 2.89 9.86
CA GLY A 191 24.25 2.89 8.45
C GLY A 191 23.36 3.80 7.59
N ARG A 192 23.33 5.11 7.89
CA ARG A 192 22.56 6.13 7.15
C ARG A 192 23.47 6.96 6.27
#